data_0d78839edf3c7982f90e999641d5923b
#
_entry.id   0d78839edf3c7982f90e999641d5923b
#
_cell.length_a   1.000
_cell.length_b   1.000
_cell.length_c   1.000
_cell.angle_alpha   90.00
_cell.angle_beta   90.00
_cell.angle_gamma   90.00
#
_symmetry.space_group_name_H-M   'P 1'
#
loop_
_entity.id
_entity.type
_entity.pdbx_description
1 polymer ?
#
loop_
_entity_poly.entity_id
_entity_poly.type
_entity_poly.pdbx_seq_one_letter_code
_entity_poly.pdbx_strand_id
1 'polypeptide(L)'
;VNADPSVIAGLDYWRTLPIKQQPTWPDLEAAHAASAELASLPPLVFAGEVDSLRDRLAAASRGEAFLLQGGDCAETFAGATADQIRNRVKTVLQMAVVLTYGASMPVVKMGRMAGQFAKPRSSDTETRGEVTLPAYRGDIVNGYDFTPESRAADPARLIRGYHTAASTLNLIRAFTQGGFADLRQVHSWNQGFAANPANARYENLAREIDRAIKFMGACGADFEAIKHTEFYTGHEGLLMDYERPMTRIDSRTGTPYDTSSHFIWIGERTRELDGAHVDFLSRVRNPIGVKLGPSTTPETMLELVEKLDPEREPGRLTFITRMGAGKIREALPPLLEAIKASDATPLWVTDPMHGNGITTPNGYKTRRFDDVVDEVKGFFEAHRDAGTHPGGIHVELTGDDVTECLGGSEHIDEATLATRYESLCDPRLNHMQSLELAFLVAEELAAR
;
A
#
# COMPACT_ATOMS: atom_id res chain seq x y z
N VAL A 1 10.39 -23.39 -20.53
CA VAL A 1 9.69 -22.78 -21.67
C VAL A 1 10.50 -21.54 -22.07
N ASN A 2 10.94 -21.46 -23.33
CA ASN A 2 11.55 -20.23 -23.84
C ASN A 2 10.43 -19.20 -23.97
N ALA A 3 10.65 -18.01 -23.41
CA ALA A 3 9.70 -16.90 -23.54
C ALA A 3 9.51 -16.55 -25.03
N ASP A 4 8.29 -16.26 -25.43
CA ASP A 4 7.99 -15.75 -26.78
C ASP A 4 8.73 -14.41 -26.97
N PRO A 5 9.56 -14.24 -28.00
CA PRO A 5 10.24 -12.99 -28.27
C PRO A 5 9.30 -11.76 -28.37
N SER A 6 8.04 -11.97 -28.81
CA SER A 6 7.04 -10.91 -28.87
C SER A 6 6.62 -10.42 -27.50
N VAL A 7 6.54 -11.31 -26.49
CA VAL A 7 6.24 -10.95 -25.09
C VAL A 7 7.37 -10.10 -24.52
N ILE A 8 8.64 -10.50 -24.77
CA ILE A 8 9.80 -9.74 -24.28
C ILE A 8 9.84 -8.35 -24.94
N ALA A 9 9.64 -8.27 -26.26
CA ALA A 9 9.60 -7.00 -26.99
C ALA A 9 8.43 -6.10 -26.50
N GLY A 10 7.29 -6.71 -26.20
CA GLY A 10 6.13 -6.02 -25.65
C GLY A 10 6.40 -5.33 -24.32
N LEU A 11 7.23 -5.93 -23.45
CA LEU A 11 7.60 -5.35 -22.16
C LEU A 11 8.41 -4.05 -22.26
N ASP A 12 8.97 -3.72 -23.42
CA ASP A 12 9.72 -2.49 -23.66
C ASP A 12 8.93 -1.45 -24.48
N TYR A 13 7.67 -1.75 -24.85
CA TYR A 13 6.83 -0.84 -25.64
C TYR A 13 6.55 0.49 -24.95
N TRP A 14 6.44 0.50 -23.61
CA TRP A 14 6.27 1.69 -22.79
C TRP A 14 7.29 2.79 -23.09
N ARG A 15 8.50 2.44 -23.58
CA ARG A 15 9.56 3.39 -23.94
C ARG A 15 9.16 4.31 -25.09
N THR A 16 8.15 3.94 -25.85
CA THR A 16 7.61 4.73 -26.99
C THR A 16 6.46 5.63 -26.56
N LEU A 17 5.99 5.54 -25.33
CA LEU A 17 4.82 6.23 -24.80
C LEU A 17 5.22 7.41 -23.90
N PRO A 18 4.30 8.39 -23.72
CA PRO A 18 4.51 9.45 -22.75
C PRO A 18 4.71 8.88 -21.34
N ILE A 19 5.72 9.38 -20.64
CA ILE A 19 6.01 8.95 -19.27
C ILE A 19 6.17 10.16 -18.36
N LYS A 20 5.58 10.08 -17.16
CA LYS A 20 5.65 11.12 -16.13
C LYS A 20 6.40 10.62 -14.90
N GLN A 21 6.81 11.55 -14.05
CA GLN A 21 7.38 11.27 -12.73
C GLN A 21 8.71 10.49 -12.74
N GLN A 22 9.40 10.45 -13.86
CA GLN A 22 10.73 9.83 -13.94
C GLN A 22 11.83 10.81 -13.54
N PRO A 23 12.92 10.35 -12.91
CA PRO A 23 14.10 11.17 -12.69
C PRO A 23 14.83 11.44 -14.02
N THR A 24 15.54 12.56 -14.05
CA THR A 24 16.57 12.79 -15.09
C THR A 24 17.91 12.33 -14.50
N TRP A 25 18.43 11.23 -15.03
CA TRP A 25 19.73 10.70 -14.63
C TRP A 25 20.85 11.56 -15.18
N PRO A 26 21.76 12.10 -14.35
CA PRO A 26 22.91 12.87 -14.83
C PRO A 26 23.88 12.01 -15.65
N ASP A 27 23.99 10.74 -15.33
CA ASP A 27 24.81 9.73 -16.00
C ASP A 27 23.93 8.59 -16.53
N LEU A 28 23.64 8.61 -17.82
CA LEU A 28 22.82 7.61 -18.49
C LEU A 28 23.54 6.27 -18.64
N GLU A 29 24.87 6.27 -18.72
CA GLU A 29 25.65 5.02 -18.80
C GLU A 29 25.58 4.28 -17.45
N ALA A 30 25.74 5.00 -16.35
CA ALA A 30 25.56 4.45 -15.01
C ALA A 30 24.12 3.96 -14.77
N ALA A 31 23.10 4.66 -15.29
CA ALA A 31 21.72 4.23 -15.19
C ALA A 31 21.46 2.93 -15.97
N HIS A 32 22.01 2.81 -17.16
CA HIS A 32 21.93 1.58 -17.96
C HIS A 32 22.69 0.41 -17.28
N ALA A 33 23.85 0.68 -16.68
CA ALA A 33 24.60 -0.33 -15.94
C ALA A 33 23.83 -0.82 -14.71
N ALA A 34 23.22 0.08 -13.93
CA ALA A 34 22.37 -0.26 -12.80
C ALA A 34 21.15 -1.10 -13.22
N SER A 35 20.49 -0.74 -14.32
CA SER A 35 19.38 -1.50 -14.89
C SER A 35 19.81 -2.91 -15.32
N ALA A 36 20.98 -3.05 -15.96
CA ALA A 36 21.54 -4.35 -16.34
C ALA A 36 21.90 -5.21 -15.11
N GLU A 37 22.44 -4.60 -14.07
CA GLU A 37 22.73 -5.26 -12.80
C GLU A 37 21.44 -5.77 -12.15
N LEU A 38 20.41 -4.94 -12.00
CA LEU A 38 19.09 -5.33 -11.47
C LEU A 38 18.51 -6.52 -12.23
N ALA A 39 18.63 -6.53 -13.55
CA ALA A 39 18.15 -7.62 -14.38
C ALA A 39 18.86 -8.96 -14.11
N SER A 40 20.08 -8.93 -13.56
CA SER A 40 20.89 -10.11 -13.21
C SER A 40 20.64 -10.61 -11.80
N LEU A 41 20.10 -9.75 -10.90
CA LEU A 41 19.86 -10.08 -9.48
C LEU A 41 18.67 -11.04 -9.33
N PRO A 42 18.60 -11.82 -8.23
CA PRO A 42 17.47 -12.70 -7.94
C PRO A 42 16.13 -11.94 -7.85
N PRO A 43 15.01 -12.56 -8.20
CA PRO A 43 13.69 -11.96 -7.97
C PRO A 43 13.44 -11.77 -6.46
N LEU A 44 12.75 -10.69 -6.09
CA LEU A 44 12.39 -10.41 -4.70
C LEU A 44 11.19 -11.24 -4.26
N VAL A 45 10.26 -11.49 -5.16
CA VAL A 45 9.08 -12.34 -4.95
C VAL A 45 8.99 -13.39 -6.05
N PHE A 46 8.29 -14.47 -5.76
CA PHE A 46 8.12 -15.61 -6.68
C PHE A 46 6.73 -15.57 -7.31
N ALA A 47 6.62 -15.98 -8.59
CA ALA A 47 5.36 -15.98 -9.33
C ALA A 47 4.21 -16.72 -8.59
N GLY A 48 4.51 -17.82 -7.89
CA GLY A 48 3.53 -18.54 -7.09
C GLY A 48 2.99 -17.75 -5.88
N GLU A 49 3.82 -16.89 -5.26
CA GLU A 49 3.36 -15.98 -4.19
C GLU A 49 2.43 -14.91 -4.76
N VAL A 50 2.74 -14.40 -5.95
CA VAL A 50 1.93 -13.41 -6.67
C VAL A 50 0.57 -14.01 -7.06
N ASP A 51 0.55 -15.24 -7.59
CA ASP A 51 -0.69 -15.96 -7.92
C ASP A 51 -1.53 -16.22 -6.66
N SER A 52 -0.91 -16.63 -5.56
CA SER A 52 -1.60 -16.79 -4.27
C SER A 52 -2.25 -15.48 -3.81
N LEU A 53 -1.54 -14.35 -3.91
CA LEU A 53 -2.15 -13.05 -3.59
C LEU A 53 -3.35 -12.76 -4.48
N ARG A 54 -3.26 -13.00 -5.79
CA ARG A 54 -4.38 -12.77 -6.72
C ARG A 54 -5.63 -13.55 -6.31
N ASP A 55 -5.47 -14.82 -5.90
CA ASP A 55 -6.58 -15.64 -5.41
C ASP A 55 -7.20 -15.05 -4.14
N ARG A 56 -6.38 -14.53 -3.22
CA ARG A 56 -6.86 -13.84 -2.01
C ARG A 56 -7.61 -12.54 -2.33
N LEU A 57 -7.12 -11.76 -3.31
CA LEU A 57 -7.79 -10.53 -3.76
C LEU A 57 -9.09 -10.85 -4.52
N ALA A 58 -9.14 -11.97 -5.25
CA ALA A 58 -10.38 -12.46 -5.84
C ALA A 58 -11.44 -12.81 -4.79
N ALA A 59 -11.04 -13.43 -3.68
CA ALA A 59 -11.96 -13.64 -2.55
C ALA A 59 -12.42 -12.30 -1.94
N ALA A 60 -11.52 -11.34 -1.81
CA ALA A 60 -11.87 -10.02 -1.29
C ALA A 60 -12.84 -9.24 -2.21
N SER A 61 -12.70 -9.36 -3.54
CA SER A 61 -13.64 -8.72 -4.50
C SER A 61 -15.06 -9.31 -4.41
N ARG A 62 -15.20 -10.57 -3.98
CA ARG A 62 -16.49 -11.23 -3.74
C ARG A 62 -17.04 -11.01 -2.32
N GLY A 63 -16.35 -10.27 -1.46
CA GLY A 63 -16.74 -10.07 -0.06
C GLY A 63 -16.48 -11.28 0.86
N GLU A 64 -15.62 -12.21 0.44
CA GLU A 64 -15.22 -13.41 1.19
C GLU A 64 -13.93 -13.19 2.01
N ALA A 65 -13.24 -12.08 1.80
CA ALA A 65 -12.09 -11.63 2.53
C ALA A 65 -12.06 -10.09 2.55
N PHE A 66 -11.17 -9.51 3.37
CA PHE A 66 -10.95 -8.07 3.45
C PHE A 66 -9.47 -7.74 3.29
N LEU A 67 -9.10 -6.75 2.46
CA LEU A 67 -7.73 -6.33 2.28
C LEU A 67 -7.34 -5.25 3.30
N LEU A 68 -6.32 -5.52 4.09
CA LEU A 68 -5.60 -4.53 4.87
C LEU A 68 -4.25 -4.26 4.23
N GLN A 69 -4.10 -3.08 3.61
CA GLN A 69 -2.82 -2.61 3.10
C GLN A 69 -2.34 -1.42 3.93
N GLY A 70 -1.19 -1.55 4.59
CA GLY A 70 -0.67 -0.51 5.46
C GLY A 70 0.86 -0.47 5.49
N GLY A 71 1.41 0.71 5.72
CA GLY A 71 2.85 0.92 5.88
C GLY A 71 3.30 2.32 5.49
N ASP A 72 4.58 2.49 5.21
CA ASP A 72 5.18 3.80 5.06
C ASP A 72 4.63 4.62 3.88
N CYS A 73 4.67 5.93 4.02
CA CYS A 73 4.39 6.87 2.91
C CYS A 73 5.46 6.75 1.82
N ALA A 74 6.72 6.88 2.21
CA ALA A 74 7.90 6.55 1.42
C ALA A 74 8.96 6.01 2.37
N GLU A 75 9.38 4.79 2.14
CA GLU A 75 10.45 4.17 2.92
C GLU A 75 11.76 4.89 2.70
N THR A 76 12.56 4.99 3.76
CA THR A 76 13.95 5.45 3.67
C THR A 76 14.92 4.29 3.87
N PHE A 77 16.12 4.38 3.29
CA PHE A 77 17.14 3.37 3.54
C PHE A 77 17.59 3.34 5.01
N ALA A 78 17.57 4.49 5.66
CA ALA A 78 17.86 4.61 7.09
C ALA A 78 16.75 3.98 7.97
N GLY A 79 15.51 3.99 7.49
CA GLY A 79 14.35 3.41 8.16
C GLY A 79 14.19 1.90 7.99
N ALA A 80 15.06 1.24 7.24
CA ALA A 80 15.03 -0.22 7.07
C ALA A 80 15.78 -0.93 8.22
N THR A 81 15.52 -0.53 9.45
CA THR A 81 16.07 -1.18 10.65
C THR A 81 15.18 -2.34 11.10
N ALA A 82 15.78 -3.30 11.81
CA ALA A 82 15.04 -4.45 12.34
C ALA A 82 13.86 -4.02 13.24
N ASP A 83 14.06 -2.99 14.06
CA ASP A 83 13.02 -2.49 14.97
C ASP A 83 11.87 -1.82 14.22
N GLN A 84 12.15 -0.96 13.25
CA GLN A 84 11.11 -0.30 12.46
C GLN A 84 10.33 -1.26 11.58
N ILE A 85 11.01 -2.25 10.94
CA ILE A 85 10.34 -3.30 10.18
C ILE A 85 9.44 -4.12 11.11
N ARG A 86 9.97 -4.56 12.26
CA ARG A 86 9.20 -5.31 13.27
C ARG A 86 7.97 -4.53 13.73
N ASN A 87 8.13 -3.26 14.09
CA ASN A 87 7.04 -2.43 14.61
C ASN A 87 5.93 -2.24 13.56
N ARG A 88 6.28 -2.02 12.29
CA ARG A 88 5.28 -1.93 11.20
C ARG A 88 4.56 -3.25 10.99
N VAL A 89 5.28 -4.37 10.90
CA VAL A 89 4.66 -5.71 10.79
C VAL A 89 3.75 -5.99 11.97
N LYS A 90 4.20 -5.71 13.19
CA LYS A 90 3.40 -5.85 14.41
C LYS A 90 2.09 -5.06 14.31
N THR A 91 2.14 -3.79 13.92
CA THR A 91 0.95 -2.93 13.79
C THR A 91 -0.04 -3.51 12.79
N VAL A 92 0.42 -3.91 11.60
CA VAL A 92 -0.46 -4.53 10.59
C VAL A 92 -1.07 -5.85 11.11
N LEU A 93 -0.31 -6.68 11.81
CA LEU A 93 -0.83 -7.91 12.40
C LEU A 93 -1.89 -7.64 13.47
N GLN A 94 -1.68 -6.66 14.35
CA GLN A 94 -2.65 -6.25 15.36
C GLN A 94 -3.95 -5.75 14.72
N MET A 95 -3.86 -4.86 13.72
CA MET A 95 -5.01 -4.41 12.95
C MET A 95 -5.74 -5.59 12.28
N ALA A 96 -5.00 -6.52 11.68
CA ALA A 96 -5.58 -7.68 11.00
C ALA A 96 -6.39 -8.57 11.95
N VAL A 97 -5.94 -8.79 13.19
CA VAL A 97 -6.70 -9.58 14.19
C VAL A 97 -8.02 -8.90 14.53
N VAL A 98 -8.00 -7.59 14.75
CA VAL A 98 -9.21 -6.80 15.05
C VAL A 98 -10.19 -6.86 13.88
N LEU A 99 -9.70 -6.66 12.65
CA LEU A 99 -10.52 -6.68 11.45
C LEU A 99 -11.07 -8.08 11.13
N THR A 100 -10.26 -9.13 11.33
CA THR A 100 -10.72 -10.52 11.13
C THR A 100 -11.91 -10.84 12.03
N TYR A 101 -11.85 -10.39 13.28
CA TYR A 101 -12.97 -10.58 14.21
C TYR A 101 -14.19 -9.77 13.77
N GLY A 102 -14.02 -8.45 13.52
CA GLY A 102 -15.14 -7.57 13.13
C GLY A 102 -15.81 -7.97 11.82
N ALA A 103 -15.02 -8.37 10.83
CA ALA A 103 -15.53 -8.84 9.54
C ALA A 103 -16.10 -10.26 9.57
N SER A 104 -15.72 -11.08 10.55
CA SER A 104 -15.94 -12.53 10.57
C SER A 104 -15.47 -13.22 9.29
N MET A 105 -14.39 -12.71 8.68
CA MET A 105 -13.80 -13.22 7.45
C MET A 105 -12.27 -13.06 7.46
N PRO A 106 -11.54 -13.80 6.59
CA PRO A 106 -10.09 -13.65 6.48
C PRO A 106 -9.67 -12.25 6.09
N VAL A 107 -8.56 -11.76 6.66
CA VAL A 107 -7.92 -10.50 6.29
C VAL A 107 -6.64 -10.78 5.52
N VAL A 108 -6.57 -10.26 4.29
CA VAL A 108 -5.35 -10.27 3.46
C VAL A 108 -4.44 -9.16 3.97
N LYS A 109 -3.26 -9.53 4.45
CA LYS A 109 -2.28 -8.58 5.02
C LYS A 109 -1.26 -8.19 3.97
N MET A 110 -1.16 -6.90 3.68
CA MET A 110 -0.23 -6.35 2.70
C MET A 110 0.51 -5.14 3.29
N GLY A 111 1.84 -5.20 3.25
CA GLY A 111 2.68 -4.09 3.67
C GLY A 111 2.98 -3.13 2.51
N ARG A 112 2.82 -1.82 2.73
CA ARG A 112 3.45 -0.77 1.94
C ARG A 112 4.91 -0.69 2.39
N MET A 113 5.71 -1.68 2.02
CA MET A 113 7.09 -1.84 2.45
C MET A 113 7.85 -2.77 1.52
N ALA A 114 9.16 -2.78 1.66
CA ALA A 114 10.09 -3.53 0.82
C ALA A 114 10.05 -3.12 -0.66
N GLY A 115 9.89 -1.81 -0.93
CA GLY A 115 9.84 -1.29 -2.30
C GLY A 115 9.28 0.12 -2.42
N GLN A 116 8.59 0.65 -1.42
CA GLN A 116 7.99 1.99 -1.46
C GLN A 116 9.04 3.08 -1.22
N PHE A 117 10.14 3.08 -2.00
CA PHE A 117 11.24 4.03 -1.89
C PHE A 117 11.12 5.23 -2.84
N ALA A 118 10.19 5.20 -3.77
CA ALA A 118 9.93 6.29 -4.72
C ALA A 118 8.68 7.08 -4.31
N LYS A 119 8.68 8.38 -4.60
CA LYS A 119 7.53 9.27 -4.33
C LYS A 119 7.24 10.16 -5.53
N PRO A 120 6.00 10.16 -6.07
CA PRO A 120 5.60 11.13 -7.08
C PRO A 120 5.51 12.53 -6.46
N ARG A 121 5.90 13.53 -7.23
CA ARG A 121 5.93 14.93 -6.76
C ARG A 121 5.02 15.80 -7.61
N SER A 122 4.42 16.81 -6.99
CA SER A 122 3.61 17.82 -7.68
C SER A 122 4.47 18.86 -8.44
N SER A 123 5.75 18.99 -8.06
CA SER A 123 6.73 19.82 -8.73
C SER A 123 8.05 19.07 -8.87
N ASP A 124 8.76 19.29 -9.98
CA ASP A 124 10.07 18.71 -10.23
C ASP A 124 11.17 19.34 -9.39
N THR A 125 10.90 20.52 -8.86
CA THR A 125 11.85 21.32 -8.05
C THR A 125 11.25 21.74 -6.73
N GLU A 126 12.13 22.06 -5.79
CA GLU A 126 11.83 22.63 -4.47
C GLU A 126 12.68 23.88 -4.29
N THR A 127 12.06 24.98 -3.82
CA THR A 127 12.74 26.25 -3.57
C THR A 127 12.75 26.55 -2.08
N ARG A 128 13.94 26.86 -1.54
CA ARG A 128 14.12 27.35 -0.17
C ARG A 128 14.95 28.65 -0.21
N GLY A 129 14.33 29.76 0.17
CA GLY A 129 14.95 31.09 -0.02
C GLY A 129 15.19 31.35 -1.51
N GLU A 130 16.44 31.67 -1.87
CA GLU A 130 16.86 31.93 -3.26
C GLU A 130 17.38 30.68 -3.99
N VAL A 131 17.44 29.52 -3.33
CA VAL A 131 18.01 28.31 -3.89
C VAL A 131 16.88 27.40 -4.38
N THR A 132 16.97 26.96 -5.64
CA THR A 132 16.07 25.99 -6.25
C THR A 132 16.85 24.73 -6.62
N LEU A 133 16.42 23.58 -6.12
CA LEU A 133 17.01 22.26 -6.35
C LEU A 133 15.96 21.27 -6.82
N PRO A 134 16.36 20.11 -7.39
CA PRO A 134 15.43 19.01 -7.66
C PRO A 134 14.66 18.62 -6.41
N ALA A 135 13.39 18.29 -6.57
CA ALA A 135 12.58 17.77 -5.47
C ALA A 135 13.13 16.43 -4.98
N TYR A 136 12.98 16.14 -3.68
CA TYR A 136 13.23 14.80 -3.15
C TYR A 136 12.18 13.83 -3.70
N ARG A 137 12.62 12.81 -4.44
CA ARG A 137 11.77 11.83 -5.11
C ARG A 137 11.78 10.45 -4.45
N GLY A 138 12.32 10.38 -3.24
CA GLY A 138 12.51 9.14 -2.48
C GLY A 138 13.95 8.62 -2.56
N ASP A 139 14.33 7.84 -1.58
CA ASP A 139 15.71 7.37 -1.40
C ASP A 139 16.26 6.55 -2.58
N ILE A 140 15.39 5.93 -3.37
CA ILE A 140 15.79 5.18 -4.56
C ILE A 140 16.25 6.09 -5.71
N VAL A 141 15.95 7.38 -5.65
CA VAL A 141 16.31 8.38 -6.68
C VAL A 141 17.39 9.32 -6.20
N ASN A 142 17.19 10.00 -5.06
CA ASN A 142 18.08 11.03 -4.55
C ASN A 142 18.00 11.14 -3.02
N GLY A 143 18.86 11.98 -2.43
CA GLY A 143 18.88 12.22 -0.99
C GLY A 143 17.92 13.33 -0.56
N TYR A 144 17.59 13.34 0.74
CA TYR A 144 16.65 14.29 1.32
C TYR A 144 17.30 15.67 1.62
N ASP A 145 18.59 15.70 1.93
CA ASP A 145 19.27 16.93 2.29
C ASP A 145 19.18 17.98 1.17
N PHE A 146 18.94 19.24 1.53
CA PHE A 146 18.76 20.30 0.56
C PHE A 146 20.10 20.86 0.10
N THR A 147 20.89 20.01 -0.56
CA THR A 147 22.17 20.37 -1.22
C THR A 147 22.16 19.87 -2.67
N PRO A 148 22.91 20.50 -3.58
CA PRO A 148 22.99 20.06 -4.98
C PRO A 148 23.42 18.60 -5.11
N GLU A 149 24.39 18.17 -4.32
CA GLU A 149 24.95 16.81 -4.34
C GLU A 149 23.92 15.78 -3.90
N SER A 150 23.19 16.04 -2.80
CA SER A 150 22.17 15.15 -2.25
C SER A 150 20.95 15.07 -3.17
N ARG A 151 20.55 16.17 -3.79
CA ARG A 151 19.36 16.24 -4.67
C ARG A 151 19.64 15.79 -6.10
N ALA A 152 20.88 15.57 -6.50
CA ALA A 152 21.20 14.93 -7.77
C ALA A 152 20.68 13.48 -7.76
N ALA A 153 20.02 13.06 -8.88
CA ALA A 153 19.61 11.68 -9.03
C ALA A 153 20.84 10.77 -9.21
N ASP A 154 20.88 9.66 -8.49
CA ASP A 154 21.99 8.71 -8.48
C ASP A 154 21.52 7.30 -8.81
N PRO A 155 21.89 6.72 -9.98
CA PRO A 155 21.47 5.39 -10.40
C PRO A 155 21.92 4.26 -9.44
N ALA A 156 23.02 4.44 -8.68
CA ALA A 156 23.47 3.43 -7.70
C ALA A 156 22.44 3.19 -6.58
N ARG A 157 21.53 4.16 -6.36
CA ARG A 157 20.43 4.03 -5.40
C ARG A 157 19.39 2.98 -5.81
N LEU A 158 19.25 2.69 -7.10
CA LEU A 158 18.39 1.60 -7.59
C LEU A 158 18.86 0.25 -7.03
N ILE A 159 20.16 -0.03 -7.08
CA ILE A 159 20.76 -1.26 -6.52
C ILE A 159 20.63 -1.29 -5.01
N ARG A 160 20.88 -0.15 -4.34
CA ARG A 160 20.68 -0.04 -2.89
C ARG A 160 19.23 -0.30 -2.50
N GLY A 161 18.28 0.21 -3.27
CA GLY A 161 16.84 -0.04 -3.08
C GLY A 161 16.51 -1.53 -3.14
N TYR A 162 17.04 -2.24 -4.15
CA TYR A 162 16.89 -3.69 -4.27
C TYR A 162 17.44 -4.42 -3.03
N HIS A 163 18.66 -4.16 -2.59
CA HIS A 163 19.24 -4.83 -1.42
C HIS A 163 18.48 -4.51 -0.14
N THR A 164 18.00 -3.29 0.03
CA THR A 164 17.17 -2.89 1.16
C THR A 164 15.82 -3.62 1.14
N ALA A 165 15.17 -3.71 -0.02
CA ALA A 165 13.94 -4.48 -0.18
C ALA A 165 14.14 -5.97 0.10
N ALA A 166 15.23 -6.58 -0.40
CA ALA A 166 15.56 -7.97 -0.19
C ALA A 166 15.75 -8.31 1.30
N SER A 167 16.50 -7.48 2.04
CA SER A 167 16.70 -7.66 3.48
C SER A 167 15.40 -7.47 4.28
N THR A 168 14.58 -6.50 3.90
CA THR A 168 13.27 -6.26 4.52
C THR A 168 12.33 -7.45 4.31
N LEU A 169 12.22 -7.96 3.08
CA LEU A 169 11.40 -9.14 2.77
C LEU A 169 11.88 -10.39 3.51
N ASN A 170 13.19 -10.60 3.59
CA ASN A 170 13.74 -11.72 4.35
C ASN A 170 13.32 -11.65 5.83
N LEU A 171 13.38 -10.47 6.45
CA LEU A 171 12.98 -10.28 7.85
C LEU A 171 11.46 -10.44 8.04
N ILE A 172 10.65 -9.95 7.11
CA ILE A 172 9.19 -10.15 7.11
C ILE A 172 8.88 -11.66 7.08
N ARG A 173 9.50 -12.42 6.17
CA ARG A 173 9.32 -13.87 6.08
C ARG A 173 9.75 -14.57 7.38
N ALA A 174 10.86 -14.16 7.99
CA ALA A 174 11.29 -14.68 9.27
C ALA A 174 10.26 -14.43 10.39
N PHE A 175 9.67 -13.24 10.47
CA PHE A 175 8.64 -12.92 11.47
C PHE A 175 7.35 -13.70 11.23
N THR A 176 6.90 -13.80 10.00
CA THR A 176 5.62 -14.44 9.67
C THR A 176 5.66 -15.96 9.70
N GLN A 177 6.85 -16.57 9.62
CA GLN A 177 7.08 -18.01 9.68
C GLN A 177 7.72 -18.48 11.00
N GLY A 178 8.34 -17.57 11.75
CA GLY A 178 9.12 -17.89 12.95
C GLY A 178 8.32 -17.78 14.27
N GLY A 179 6.99 -17.65 14.24
CA GLY A 179 6.13 -17.62 15.44
C GLY A 179 5.91 -16.22 16.03
N PHE A 180 6.53 -15.16 15.51
CA PHE A 180 6.24 -13.78 15.92
C PHE A 180 4.80 -13.39 15.57
N ALA A 181 4.25 -13.93 14.50
CA ALA A 181 2.89 -13.70 14.04
C ALA A 181 1.84 -14.63 14.69
N ASP A 182 2.17 -15.37 15.75
CA ASP A 182 1.23 -16.20 16.50
C ASP A 182 0.02 -15.35 16.96
N LEU A 183 -1.19 -15.77 16.59
CA LEU A 183 -2.43 -15.05 16.85
C LEU A 183 -2.61 -14.70 18.34
N ARG A 184 -2.18 -15.58 19.24
CA ARG A 184 -2.27 -15.36 20.69
C ARG A 184 -1.32 -14.25 21.13
N GLN A 185 -0.11 -14.23 20.59
CA GLN A 185 0.86 -13.18 20.86
C GLN A 185 0.38 -11.82 20.34
N VAL A 186 -0.11 -11.79 19.09
CA VAL A 186 -0.67 -10.57 18.49
C VAL A 186 -1.85 -10.05 19.30
N HIS A 187 -2.76 -10.94 19.73
CA HIS A 187 -3.90 -10.55 20.55
C HIS A 187 -3.49 -10.00 21.93
N SER A 188 -2.43 -10.54 22.55
CA SER A 188 -1.93 -10.01 23.82
C SER A 188 -1.48 -8.55 23.70
N TRP A 189 -0.96 -8.14 22.55
CA TRP A 189 -0.63 -6.74 22.27
C TRP A 189 -1.89 -5.87 22.15
N ASN A 190 -2.97 -6.40 21.55
CA ASN A 190 -4.26 -5.68 21.44
C ASN A 190 -4.93 -5.49 22.81
N GLN A 191 -4.79 -6.45 23.71
CA GLN A 191 -5.25 -6.27 25.09
C GLN A 191 -4.52 -5.13 25.79
N GLY A 192 -3.21 -4.97 25.56
CA GLY A 192 -2.43 -3.83 26.07
C GLY A 192 -2.93 -2.49 25.54
N PHE A 193 -3.31 -2.41 24.26
CA PHE A 193 -3.94 -1.22 23.68
C PHE A 193 -5.29 -0.89 24.34
N ALA A 194 -6.18 -1.87 24.44
CA ALA A 194 -7.53 -1.68 25.02
C ALA A 194 -7.50 -1.34 26.51
N ALA A 195 -6.46 -1.78 27.24
CA ALA A 195 -6.28 -1.47 28.66
C ALA A 195 -5.92 0.00 28.95
N ASN A 196 -5.52 0.77 27.93
CA ASN A 196 -5.31 2.21 28.08
C ASN A 196 -6.68 2.90 28.30
N PRO A 197 -6.86 3.74 29.34
CA PRO A 197 -8.13 4.44 29.61
C PRO A 197 -8.68 5.24 28.43
N ALA A 198 -7.82 5.80 27.58
CA ALA A 198 -8.20 6.50 26.35
C ALA A 198 -8.92 5.59 25.34
N ASN A 199 -8.70 4.28 25.42
CA ASN A 199 -9.21 3.26 24.51
C ASN A 199 -10.27 2.36 25.13
N ALA A 200 -10.79 2.71 26.31
CA ALA A 200 -11.74 1.88 27.08
C ALA A 200 -12.98 1.44 26.28
N ARG A 201 -13.39 2.22 25.28
CA ARG A 201 -14.51 1.85 24.38
C ARG A 201 -14.25 0.56 23.60
N TYR A 202 -13.00 0.18 23.37
CA TYR A 202 -12.62 -1.03 22.65
C TYR A 202 -12.41 -2.27 23.53
N GLU A 203 -12.51 -2.12 24.85
CA GLU A 203 -12.26 -3.20 25.81
C GLU A 203 -13.24 -4.38 25.62
N ASN A 204 -14.48 -4.10 25.27
CA ASN A 204 -15.48 -5.14 25.01
C ASN A 204 -15.07 -6.01 23.82
N LEU A 205 -14.69 -5.38 22.69
CA LEU A 205 -14.27 -6.10 21.49
C LEU A 205 -13.00 -6.93 21.75
N ALA A 206 -12.02 -6.38 22.47
CA ALA A 206 -10.81 -7.11 22.85
C ALA A 206 -11.11 -8.35 23.71
N ARG A 207 -12.10 -8.26 24.65
CA ARG A 207 -12.55 -9.40 25.45
C ARG A 207 -13.27 -10.47 24.61
N GLU A 208 -14.04 -10.07 23.62
CA GLU A 208 -14.72 -11.01 22.74
C GLU A 208 -13.73 -11.76 21.85
N ILE A 209 -12.69 -11.08 21.33
CA ILE A 209 -11.58 -11.73 20.62
C ILE A 209 -10.88 -12.76 21.50
N ASP A 210 -10.61 -12.42 22.78
CA ASP A 210 -10.00 -13.34 23.75
C ASP A 210 -10.86 -14.59 23.96
N ARG A 211 -12.18 -14.43 24.07
CA ARG A 211 -13.11 -15.56 24.17
C ARG A 211 -13.11 -16.44 22.93
N ALA A 212 -13.08 -15.83 21.74
CA ALA A 212 -13.04 -16.55 20.47
C ALA A 212 -11.76 -17.39 20.34
N ILE A 213 -10.59 -16.82 20.70
CA ILE A 213 -9.31 -17.55 20.67
C ILE A 213 -9.32 -18.71 21.69
N LYS A 214 -9.83 -18.50 22.91
CA LYS A 214 -9.96 -19.55 23.92
C LYS A 214 -10.92 -20.64 23.49
N PHE A 215 -12.03 -20.29 22.84
CA PHE A 215 -12.99 -21.25 22.29
C PHE A 215 -12.37 -22.11 21.18
N MET A 216 -11.67 -21.52 20.23
CA MET A 216 -10.96 -22.28 19.18
C MET A 216 -9.97 -23.27 19.80
N GLY A 217 -9.22 -22.85 20.83
CA GLY A 217 -8.31 -23.73 21.55
C GLY A 217 -9.03 -24.89 22.24
N ALA A 218 -10.16 -24.63 22.89
CA ALA A 218 -10.95 -25.66 23.55
C ALA A 218 -11.58 -26.67 22.56
N CYS A 219 -11.85 -26.23 21.32
CA CYS A 219 -12.32 -27.09 20.23
C CYS A 219 -11.22 -27.90 19.57
N GLY A 220 -9.95 -27.77 20.01
CA GLY A 220 -8.82 -28.51 19.44
C GLY A 220 -8.34 -27.93 18.10
N ALA A 221 -8.54 -26.62 17.86
CA ALA A 221 -8.00 -25.97 16.69
C ALA A 221 -6.48 -26.19 16.59
N ASP A 222 -5.98 -26.42 15.39
CA ASP A 222 -4.55 -26.59 15.14
C ASP A 222 -3.80 -25.27 15.37
N PHE A 223 -3.14 -25.18 16.52
CA PHE A 223 -2.34 -24.01 16.89
C PHE A 223 -1.07 -23.83 16.03
N GLU A 224 -0.59 -24.86 15.34
CA GLU A 224 0.50 -24.70 14.38
C GLU A 224 0.05 -23.87 13.18
N ALA A 225 -1.18 -24.04 12.71
CA ALA A 225 -1.75 -23.24 11.62
C ALA A 225 -1.88 -21.74 11.95
N ILE A 226 -2.06 -21.36 13.24
CA ILE A 226 -2.16 -19.96 13.63
C ILE A 226 -0.83 -19.31 14.03
N LYS A 227 0.26 -20.06 14.04
CA LYS A 227 1.61 -19.53 14.26
C LYS A 227 2.19 -18.85 13.02
N HIS A 228 1.71 -19.24 11.84
CA HIS A 228 2.16 -18.74 10.56
C HIS A 228 1.08 -17.89 9.93
N THR A 229 1.49 -16.87 9.21
CA THR A 229 0.55 -16.04 8.47
C THR A 229 1.12 -15.64 7.12
N GLU A 230 0.24 -15.54 6.13
CA GLU A 230 0.60 -14.92 4.86
C GLU A 230 0.75 -13.41 5.07
N PHE A 231 1.78 -12.85 4.49
CA PHE A 231 2.04 -11.42 4.49
C PHE A 231 2.64 -11.03 3.13
N TYR A 232 1.95 -10.19 2.41
CA TYR A 232 2.36 -9.73 1.10
C TYR A 232 2.91 -8.30 1.18
N THR A 233 3.57 -7.86 0.12
CA THR A 233 4.06 -6.49 -0.01
C THR A 233 3.60 -5.86 -1.31
N GLY A 234 3.53 -4.54 -1.33
CA GLY A 234 3.20 -3.76 -2.52
C GLY A 234 3.81 -2.38 -2.46
N HIS A 235 4.03 -1.79 -3.63
CA HIS A 235 4.48 -0.42 -3.78
C HIS A 235 3.94 0.22 -5.06
N GLU A 236 4.09 1.54 -5.20
CA GLU A 236 3.78 2.25 -6.44
C GLU A 236 4.82 1.92 -7.49
N GLY A 237 4.37 1.35 -8.62
CA GLY A 237 5.23 1.06 -9.77
C GLY A 237 5.60 2.35 -10.51
N LEU A 238 6.39 3.21 -9.88
CA LEU A 238 6.68 4.55 -10.35
C LEU A 238 7.87 4.61 -11.31
N LEU A 239 8.97 3.91 -10.95
CA LEU A 239 10.25 4.00 -11.67
C LEU A 239 10.40 2.85 -12.66
N MET A 240 10.24 3.12 -13.93
CA MET A 240 10.38 2.09 -14.98
C MET A 240 11.80 1.51 -15.05
N ASP A 241 12.82 2.30 -14.69
CA ASP A 241 14.22 1.85 -14.61
C ASP A 241 14.47 0.88 -13.43
N TYR A 242 13.48 0.71 -12.53
CA TYR A 242 13.49 -0.30 -11.48
C TYR A 242 12.53 -1.47 -11.80
N GLU A 243 11.28 -1.17 -12.17
CA GLU A 243 10.26 -2.21 -12.39
C GLU A 243 10.56 -3.08 -13.61
N ARG A 244 10.99 -2.47 -14.72
CA ARG A 244 11.27 -3.23 -15.94
C ARG A 244 12.42 -4.23 -15.79
N PRO A 245 13.60 -3.87 -15.24
CA PRO A 245 14.67 -4.84 -15.01
C PRO A 245 14.32 -5.89 -13.94
N MET A 246 13.41 -5.60 -13.03
CA MET A 246 12.90 -6.57 -12.04
C MET A 246 11.85 -7.53 -12.62
N THR A 247 11.31 -7.25 -13.80
CA THR A 247 10.33 -8.12 -14.46
C THR A 247 11.00 -9.38 -15.00
N ARG A 248 10.45 -10.53 -14.68
CA ARG A 248 10.93 -11.87 -15.07
C ARG A 248 9.85 -12.64 -15.80
N ILE A 249 10.28 -13.47 -16.73
CA ILE A 249 9.40 -14.46 -17.38
C ILE A 249 9.40 -15.72 -16.53
N ASP A 250 8.25 -16.13 -16.03
CA ASP A 250 8.12 -17.41 -15.31
C ASP A 250 8.42 -18.58 -16.27
N SER A 251 9.40 -19.38 -15.91
CA SER A 251 9.86 -20.51 -16.74
C SER A 251 8.82 -21.61 -16.91
N ARG A 252 7.79 -21.67 -16.07
CA ARG A 252 6.73 -22.67 -16.13
C ARG A 252 5.64 -22.30 -17.14
N THR A 253 5.29 -21.01 -17.20
CA THR A 253 4.15 -20.50 -17.96
C THR A 253 4.52 -19.64 -19.16
N GLY A 254 5.72 -19.09 -19.20
CA GLY A 254 6.13 -18.10 -20.20
C GLY A 254 5.56 -16.70 -19.94
N THR A 255 4.92 -16.49 -18.80
CA THR A 255 4.20 -15.24 -18.45
C THR A 255 5.13 -14.27 -17.70
N PRO A 256 5.07 -12.95 -17.99
CA PRO A 256 5.87 -11.95 -17.29
C PRO A 256 5.27 -11.61 -15.91
N TYR A 257 6.12 -11.56 -14.90
CA TYR A 257 5.82 -11.06 -13.56
C TYR A 257 6.80 -9.94 -13.20
N ASP A 258 6.31 -8.84 -12.70
CA ASP A 258 7.13 -7.88 -11.99
C ASP A 258 7.46 -8.46 -10.61
N THR A 259 8.70 -8.90 -10.46
CA THR A 259 9.16 -9.57 -9.24
C THR A 259 9.76 -8.63 -8.22
N SER A 260 9.58 -7.32 -8.38
CA SER A 260 9.93 -6.30 -7.40
C SER A 260 9.04 -6.36 -6.17
N SER A 261 7.76 -6.77 -6.33
CA SER A 261 6.80 -6.96 -5.23
C SER A 261 5.63 -7.86 -5.66
N HIS A 262 4.78 -8.25 -4.70
CA HIS A 262 3.58 -9.06 -4.99
C HIS A 262 2.49 -8.25 -5.68
N PHE A 263 2.31 -6.98 -5.25
CA PHE A 263 1.27 -6.06 -5.70
C PHE A 263 1.87 -4.73 -6.13
N ILE A 264 1.53 -4.27 -7.33
CA ILE A 264 2.04 -3.01 -7.88
C ILE A 264 0.83 -2.10 -8.14
N TRP A 265 0.91 -0.83 -7.75
CA TRP A 265 -0.16 0.10 -8.08
C TRP A 265 0.30 1.27 -8.93
N ILE A 266 -0.62 1.78 -9.72
CA ILE A 266 -0.49 3.00 -10.53
C ILE A 266 -1.00 4.16 -9.69
N GLY A 267 -0.19 5.20 -9.52
CA GLY A 267 -0.55 6.42 -8.82
C GLY A 267 -1.51 7.31 -9.63
N GLU A 268 -2.18 8.25 -8.94
CA GLU A 268 -3.10 9.21 -9.55
C GLU A 268 -2.44 10.03 -10.68
N ARG A 269 -1.13 10.32 -10.56
CA ARG A 269 -0.39 11.15 -11.53
C ARG A 269 0.16 10.39 -12.72
N THR A 270 0.03 9.06 -12.75
CA THR A 270 0.65 8.20 -13.77
C THR A 270 -0.34 7.23 -14.41
N ARG A 271 -1.66 7.45 -14.21
CA ARG A 271 -2.73 6.57 -14.71
C ARG A 271 -3.31 6.98 -16.06
N GLU A 272 -2.60 7.79 -16.85
CA GLU A 272 -3.03 8.12 -18.21
C GLU A 272 -3.14 6.85 -19.06
N LEU A 273 -4.25 6.71 -19.79
CA LEU A 273 -4.59 5.52 -20.56
C LEU A 273 -3.57 5.19 -21.67
N ASP A 274 -2.98 6.21 -22.26
CA ASP A 274 -1.93 6.13 -23.27
C ASP A 274 -0.52 6.30 -22.68
N GLY A 275 -0.41 6.28 -21.35
CA GLY A 275 0.84 6.46 -20.63
C GLY A 275 1.62 5.16 -20.43
N ALA A 276 2.92 5.32 -20.25
CA ALA A 276 3.88 4.23 -20.09
C ALA A 276 3.56 3.30 -18.90
N HIS A 277 3.09 3.84 -17.76
CA HIS A 277 2.80 3.04 -16.57
C HIS A 277 1.62 2.09 -16.78
N VAL A 278 0.54 2.58 -17.39
CA VAL A 278 -0.64 1.76 -17.70
C VAL A 278 -0.28 0.68 -18.72
N ASP A 279 0.45 1.03 -19.78
CA ASP A 279 0.88 0.05 -20.79
C ASP A 279 1.77 -1.04 -20.19
N PHE A 280 2.81 -0.66 -19.42
CA PHE A 280 3.74 -1.63 -18.84
C PHE A 280 3.02 -2.58 -17.86
N LEU A 281 2.22 -2.04 -16.94
CA LEU A 281 1.54 -2.84 -15.95
C LEU A 281 0.40 -3.69 -16.53
N SER A 282 -0.17 -3.31 -17.68
CA SER A 282 -1.11 -4.19 -18.40
C SER A 282 -0.48 -5.49 -18.88
N ARG A 283 0.85 -5.53 -19.04
CA ARG A 283 1.60 -6.66 -19.61
C ARG A 283 2.18 -7.62 -18.59
N VAL A 284 2.18 -7.27 -17.31
CA VAL A 284 2.64 -8.15 -16.22
C VAL A 284 1.46 -8.87 -15.56
N ARG A 285 1.72 -10.03 -14.99
CA ARG A 285 0.69 -10.92 -14.43
C ARG A 285 0.28 -10.56 -12.99
N ASN A 286 1.02 -9.68 -12.34
CA ASN A 286 0.74 -9.23 -10.97
C ASN A 286 -0.68 -8.70 -10.82
N PRO A 287 -1.34 -8.86 -9.67
CA PRO A 287 -2.49 -8.04 -9.34
C PRO A 287 -2.07 -6.56 -9.29
N ILE A 288 -2.92 -5.69 -9.84
CA ILE A 288 -2.61 -4.27 -10.04
C ILE A 288 -3.62 -3.40 -9.30
N GLY A 289 -3.10 -2.41 -8.59
CA GLY A 289 -3.91 -1.31 -8.04
C GLY A 289 -3.91 -0.09 -8.95
N VAL A 290 -5.01 0.68 -8.93
CA VAL A 290 -5.07 2.00 -9.58
C VAL A 290 -5.69 3.00 -8.62
N LYS A 291 -5.00 4.10 -8.37
CA LYS A 291 -5.51 5.20 -7.56
C LYS A 291 -6.58 5.98 -8.32
N LEU A 292 -7.74 6.19 -7.70
CA LEU A 292 -8.84 6.97 -8.26
C LEU A 292 -9.16 8.16 -7.37
N GLY A 293 -8.91 9.36 -7.87
CA GLY A 293 -9.26 10.62 -7.20
C GLY A 293 -10.68 11.11 -7.53
N PRO A 294 -11.14 12.21 -6.89
CA PRO A 294 -12.50 12.70 -7.03
C PRO A 294 -12.85 13.26 -8.41
N SER A 295 -11.86 13.44 -9.29
CA SER A 295 -12.07 13.85 -10.68
C SER A 295 -12.19 12.69 -11.66
N THR A 296 -12.12 11.46 -11.18
CA THR A 296 -12.27 10.27 -12.03
C THR A 296 -13.70 10.15 -12.52
N THR A 297 -13.88 10.03 -13.85
CA THR A 297 -15.17 9.77 -14.43
C THR A 297 -15.43 8.27 -14.62
N PRO A 298 -16.70 7.83 -14.66
CA PRO A 298 -17.06 6.46 -14.98
C PRO A 298 -16.44 5.96 -16.28
N GLU A 299 -16.40 6.79 -17.31
CA GLU A 299 -15.84 6.45 -18.64
C GLU A 299 -14.35 6.13 -18.52
N THR A 300 -13.57 7.05 -17.90
CA THR A 300 -12.11 6.82 -17.70
C THR A 300 -11.85 5.58 -16.86
N MET A 301 -12.66 5.32 -15.84
CA MET A 301 -12.52 4.12 -15.01
C MET A 301 -12.79 2.85 -15.82
N LEU A 302 -13.84 2.81 -16.66
CA LEU A 302 -14.14 1.66 -17.51
C LEU A 302 -13.05 1.45 -18.58
N GLU A 303 -12.49 2.50 -19.15
CA GLU A 303 -11.35 2.41 -20.08
C GLU A 303 -10.10 1.83 -19.38
N LEU A 304 -9.88 2.13 -18.10
CA LEU A 304 -8.82 1.48 -17.31
C LEU A 304 -9.09 -0.01 -17.09
N VAL A 305 -10.34 -0.40 -16.89
CA VAL A 305 -10.72 -1.83 -16.83
C VAL A 305 -10.37 -2.53 -18.14
N GLU A 306 -10.78 -1.97 -19.28
CA GLU A 306 -10.48 -2.54 -20.61
C GLU A 306 -8.98 -2.71 -20.85
N LYS A 307 -8.19 -1.78 -20.36
CA LYS A 307 -6.74 -1.78 -20.57
C LYS A 307 -5.99 -2.72 -19.64
N LEU A 308 -6.39 -2.80 -18.36
CA LEU A 308 -5.64 -3.50 -17.31
C LEU A 308 -6.20 -4.89 -17.00
N ASP A 309 -7.47 -5.12 -17.28
CA ASP A 309 -8.17 -6.38 -17.02
C ASP A 309 -9.17 -6.73 -18.14
N PRO A 310 -8.70 -6.83 -19.41
CA PRO A 310 -9.57 -7.13 -20.55
C PRO A 310 -10.25 -8.49 -20.43
N GLU A 311 -9.66 -9.44 -19.70
CA GLU A 311 -10.17 -10.79 -19.53
C GLU A 311 -11.09 -10.93 -18.30
N ARG A 312 -11.29 -9.85 -17.53
CA ARG A 312 -12.13 -9.84 -16.30
C ARG A 312 -11.70 -10.87 -15.27
N GLU A 313 -10.39 -10.99 -15.07
CA GLU A 313 -9.84 -11.98 -14.14
C GLU A 313 -10.08 -11.57 -12.68
N PRO A 314 -10.74 -12.38 -11.87
CA PRO A 314 -10.91 -12.09 -10.45
C PRO A 314 -9.58 -11.88 -9.74
N GLY A 315 -9.49 -10.80 -8.95
CA GLY A 315 -8.28 -10.44 -8.20
C GLY A 315 -7.18 -9.74 -9.02
N ARG A 316 -7.40 -9.53 -10.33
CA ARG A 316 -6.45 -8.83 -11.19
C ARG A 316 -6.41 -7.32 -10.90
N LEU A 317 -7.56 -6.67 -10.85
CA LEU A 317 -7.67 -5.21 -10.75
C LEU A 317 -8.24 -4.79 -9.40
N THR A 318 -7.57 -3.82 -8.76
CA THR A 318 -7.99 -3.16 -7.52
C THR A 318 -8.11 -1.66 -7.75
N PHE A 319 -9.26 -1.08 -7.54
CA PHE A 319 -9.42 0.37 -7.47
C PHE A 319 -9.20 0.88 -6.05
N ILE A 320 -8.27 1.80 -5.91
CA ILE A 320 -7.91 2.42 -4.63
C ILE A 320 -8.42 3.85 -4.64
N THR A 321 -9.59 4.07 -4.06
CA THR A 321 -10.23 5.39 -4.01
C THR A 321 -9.52 6.31 -3.04
N ARG A 322 -9.32 7.56 -3.42
CA ARG A 322 -8.72 8.61 -2.58
C ARG A 322 -9.43 9.94 -2.77
N MET A 323 -10.69 9.97 -2.35
CA MET A 323 -11.63 11.04 -2.67
C MET A 323 -11.54 12.25 -1.72
N GLY A 324 -11.19 12.01 -0.46
CA GLY A 324 -11.31 12.95 0.64
C GLY A 324 -12.69 12.86 1.32
N ALA A 325 -12.72 13.07 2.63
CA ALA A 325 -13.93 12.97 3.45
C ALA A 325 -15.10 13.82 2.91
N GLY A 326 -14.78 15.04 2.48
CA GLY A 326 -15.80 15.98 1.94
C GLY A 326 -16.35 15.61 0.56
N LYS A 327 -15.81 14.62 -0.15
CA LYS A 327 -16.19 14.29 -1.53
C LYS A 327 -16.57 12.83 -1.74
N ILE A 328 -16.21 11.93 -0.86
CA ILE A 328 -16.38 10.47 -1.06
C ILE A 328 -17.83 10.11 -1.36
N ARG A 329 -18.79 10.68 -0.63
CA ARG A 329 -20.24 10.41 -0.73
C ARG A 329 -20.86 10.90 -2.04
N GLU A 330 -20.19 11.83 -2.74
CA GLU A 330 -20.62 12.34 -4.04
C GLU A 330 -19.88 11.67 -5.19
N ALA A 331 -18.56 11.50 -5.05
CA ALA A 331 -17.69 11.07 -6.14
C ALA A 331 -17.67 9.54 -6.34
N LEU A 332 -17.85 8.73 -5.29
CA LEU A 332 -17.77 7.28 -5.40
C LEU A 332 -19.04 6.63 -6.01
N PRO A 333 -20.27 7.00 -5.65
CA PRO A 333 -21.46 6.30 -6.13
C PRO A 333 -21.59 6.17 -7.66
N PRO A 334 -21.29 7.20 -8.48
CA PRO A 334 -21.35 7.05 -9.94
C PRO A 334 -20.38 5.99 -10.48
N LEU A 335 -19.22 5.83 -9.86
CA LEU A 335 -18.22 4.81 -10.24
C LEU A 335 -18.73 3.41 -9.89
N LEU A 336 -19.34 3.23 -8.72
CA LEU A 336 -19.91 1.95 -8.30
C LEU A 336 -21.06 1.53 -9.22
N GLU A 337 -21.95 2.45 -9.59
CA GLU A 337 -23.05 2.15 -10.50
C GLU A 337 -22.56 1.79 -11.92
N ALA A 338 -21.50 2.45 -12.41
CA ALA A 338 -20.91 2.12 -13.71
C ALA A 338 -20.30 0.71 -13.71
N ILE A 339 -19.59 0.31 -12.65
CA ILE A 339 -19.05 -1.04 -12.52
C ILE A 339 -20.17 -2.08 -12.42
N LYS A 340 -21.23 -1.81 -11.65
CA LYS A 340 -22.40 -2.71 -11.57
C LYS A 340 -23.08 -2.93 -12.92
N ALA A 341 -23.08 -1.93 -13.79
CA ALA A 341 -23.64 -2.02 -15.13
C ALA A 341 -22.69 -2.72 -16.12
N SER A 342 -21.45 -2.98 -15.75
CA SER A 342 -20.44 -3.69 -16.54
C SER A 342 -20.30 -5.15 -16.11
N ASP A 343 -19.45 -5.90 -16.81
CA ASP A 343 -19.06 -7.27 -16.48
C ASP A 343 -17.82 -7.35 -15.56
N ALA A 344 -17.26 -6.20 -15.16
CA ALA A 344 -16.06 -6.14 -14.36
C ALA A 344 -16.34 -6.32 -12.85
N THR A 345 -15.43 -6.99 -12.17
CA THR A 345 -15.51 -7.26 -10.72
C THR A 345 -14.21 -6.85 -10.00
N PRO A 346 -13.79 -5.56 -10.10
CA PRO A 346 -12.58 -5.11 -9.42
C PRO A 346 -12.76 -5.17 -7.91
N LEU A 347 -11.63 -5.32 -7.20
CA LEU A 347 -11.60 -5.10 -5.76
C LEU A 347 -11.66 -3.60 -5.47
N TRP A 348 -12.52 -3.17 -4.54
CA TRP A 348 -12.61 -1.79 -4.08
C TRP A 348 -11.92 -1.61 -2.74
N VAL A 349 -11.04 -0.62 -2.68
CA VAL A 349 -10.24 -0.27 -1.50
C VAL A 349 -10.28 1.23 -1.30
N THR A 350 -10.39 1.72 -0.06
CA THR A 350 -10.27 3.15 0.21
C THR A 350 -8.90 3.51 0.76
N ASP A 351 -8.34 4.61 0.25
CA ASP A 351 -7.17 5.31 0.76
C ASP A 351 -7.62 6.63 1.39
N PRO A 352 -7.92 6.66 2.66
CA PRO A 352 -8.43 7.85 3.33
C PRO A 352 -7.31 8.84 3.70
N MET A 353 -6.09 8.60 3.22
CA MET A 353 -4.92 9.41 3.55
C MET A 353 -4.71 10.53 2.53
N HIS A 354 -4.65 10.19 1.23
CA HIS A 354 -4.18 11.11 0.19
C HIS A 354 -5.22 12.17 -0.23
N GLY A 355 -6.50 12.01 0.13
CA GLY A 355 -7.55 13.01 -0.07
C GLY A 355 -7.68 14.02 1.06
N ASN A 356 -7.08 13.77 2.23
CA ASN A 356 -7.28 14.51 3.47
C ASN A 356 -6.02 15.24 3.97
N GLY A 357 -5.05 15.47 3.09
CA GLY A 357 -3.85 16.24 3.44
C GLY A 357 -4.15 17.74 3.60
N ILE A 358 -3.70 18.32 4.69
CA ILE A 358 -3.75 19.76 4.98
C ILE A 358 -2.37 20.27 5.38
N THR A 359 -2.20 21.60 5.35
CA THR A 359 -1.01 22.26 5.90
C THR A 359 -1.45 23.20 7.01
N THR A 360 -0.83 23.09 8.16
CA THR A 360 -1.10 23.96 9.32
C THR A 360 -0.50 25.35 9.12
N PRO A 361 -0.96 26.38 9.86
CA PRO A 361 -0.38 27.73 9.77
C PRO A 361 1.12 27.80 10.05
N ASN A 362 1.66 26.91 10.87
CA ASN A 362 3.08 26.76 11.16
C ASN A 362 3.87 25.93 10.14
N GLY A 363 3.23 25.55 9.01
CA GLY A 363 3.87 24.94 7.84
C GLY A 363 4.01 23.42 7.87
N TYR A 364 3.50 22.74 8.88
CA TYR A 364 3.49 21.29 8.91
C TYR A 364 2.40 20.70 8.01
N LYS A 365 2.75 19.76 7.15
CA LYS A 365 1.77 18.90 6.51
C LYS A 365 1.19 17.96 7.54
N THR A 366 -0.12 17.77 7.54
CA THR A 366 -0.80 16.86 8.47
C THR A 366 -2.10 16.34 7.87
N ARG A 367 -2.79 15.49 8.61
CA ARG A 367 -4.15 15.02 8.35
C ARG A 367 -4.92 15.04 9.66
N ARG A 368 -6.21 15.33 9.59
CA ARG A 368 -7.08 15.14 10.74
C ARG A 368 -7.53 13.68 10.80
N PHE A 369 -7.31 13.00 11.90
CA PHE A 369 -7.73 11.62 12.07
C PHE A 369 -9.25 11.45 11.87
N ASP A 370 -10.04 12.43 12.29
CA ASP A 370 -11.49 12.42 12.09
C ASP A 370 -11.86 12.45 10.60
N ASP A 371 -11.14 13.18 9.74
CA ASP A 371 -11.36 13.19 8.29
C ASP A 371 -11.00 11.83 7.67
N VAL A 372 -9.93 11.19 8.17
CA VAL A 372 -9.56 9.83 7.75
C VAL A 372 -10.69 8.84 8.07
N VAL A 373 -11.22 8.90 9.28
CA VAL A 373 -12.34 8.06 9.71
C VAL A 373 -13.62 8.35 8.93
N ASP A 374 -13.92 9.63 8.66
CA ASP A 374 -15.11 10.01 7.92
C ASP A 374 -15.06 9.56 6.45
N GLU A 375 -13.89 9.61 5.79
CA GLU A 375 -13.76 9.05 4.44
C GLU A 375 -13.98 7.53 4.43
N VAL A 376 -13.47 6.81 5.43
CA VAL A 376 -13.75 5.37 5.57
C VAL A 376 -15.24 5.11 5.73
N LYS A 377 -15.94 5.84 6.61
CA LYS A 377 -17.39 5.72 6.78
C LYS A 377 -18.15 6.00 5.50
N GLY A 378 -17.80 7.07 4.79
CA GLY A 378 -18.39 7.41 3.49
C GLY A 378 -18.18 6.35 2.43
N PHE A 379 -17.02 5.65 2.46
CA PHE A 379 -16.76 4.51 1.60
C PHE A 379 -17.70 3.33 1.90
N PHE A 380 -17.87 2.97 3.16
CA PHE A 380 -18.79 1.90 3.58
C PHE A 380 -20.26 2.26 3.28
N GLU A 381 -20.68 3.50 3.53
CA GLU A 381 -22.02 4.00 3.21
C GLU A 381 -22.30 3.88 1.70
N ALA A 382 -21.42 4.38 0.84
CA ALA A 382 -21.59 4.33 -0.61
C ALA A 382 -21.72 2.88 -1.12
N HIS A 383 -20.92 1.96 -0.60
CA HIS A 383 -21.00 0.55 -0.97
C HIS A 383 -22.27 -0.12 -0.50
N ARG A 384 -22.76 0.20 0.70
CA ARG A 384 -24.02 -0.29 1.24
C ARG A 384 -25.19 0.15 0.39
N ASP A 385 -25.22 1.44 0.04
CA ASP A 385 -26.29 2.05 -0.78
C ASP A 385 -26.29 1.48 -2.20
N ALA A 386 -25.10 1.24 -2.78
CA ALA A 386 -24.94 0.64 -4.10
C ALA A 386 -25.14 -0.89 -4.10
N GLY A 387 -25.14 -1.56 -2.95
CA GLY A 387 -25.20 -3.03 -2.86
C GLY A 387 -23.93 -3.71 -3.41
N THR A 388 -22.75 -3.09 -3.18
CA THR A 388 -21.42 -3.59 -3.56
C THR A 388 -20.58 -3.88 -2.31
N HIS A 389 -19.34 -4.39 -2.48
CA HIS A 389 -18.48 -4.74 -1.35
C HIS A 389 -17.36 -3.70 -1.14
N PRO A 390 -17.28 -3.07 0.06
CA PRO A 390 -16.08 -2.36 0.48
C PRO A 390 -15.01 -3.40 0.86
N GLY A 391 -14.09 -3.66 -0.08
CA GLY A 391 -13.20 -4.81 -0.02
C GLY A 391 -11.90 -4.58 0.74
N GLY A 392 -11.56 -3.34 1.14
CA GLY A 392 -10.34 -3.10 1.89
C GLY A 392 -10.04 -1.65 2.22
N ILE A 393 -8.94 -1.48 2.98
CA ILE A 393 -8.35 -0.17 3.30
C ILE A 393 -6.87 -0.14 2.92
N HIS A 394 -6.39 1.04 2.51
CA HIS A 394 -5.01 1.34 2.14
C HIS A 394 -4.53 2.56 2.92
N VAL A 395 -3.65 2.39 3.90
CA VAL A 395 -3.29 3.45 4.85
C VAL A 395 -1.79 3.67 4.96
N GLU A 396 -1.39 4.94 5.08
CA GLU A 396 -0.03 5.32 5.44
C GLU A 396 0.10 5.32 6.96
N LEU A 397 0.93 4.41 7.47
CA LEU A 397 1.13 4.21 8.89
C LEU A 397 2.59 3.87 9.22
N THR A 398 2.94 4.07 10.48
CA THR A 398 4.16 3.55 11.08
C THR A 398 3.83 2.79 12.37
N GLY A 399 4.76 1.94 12.81
CA GLY A 399 4.66 1.27 14.10
C GLY A 399 5.23 2.08 15.28
N ASP A 400 5.65 3.31 15.02
CA ASP A 400 6.26 4.19 16.00
C ASP A 400 5.26 5.26 16.48
N ASP A 401 5.52 5.86 17.66
CA ASP A 401 4.66 6.85 18.28
C ASP A 401 4.98 8.27 17.73
N VAL A 402 4.84 8.45 16.42
CA VAL A 402 5.02 9.74 15.75
C VAL A 402 3.81 10.65 15.99
N THR A 403 4.02 11.96 15.86
CA THR A 403 2.99 12.99 16.04
C THR A 403 2.72 13.71 14.71
N GLU A 404 2.44 12.96 13.63
CA GLU A 404 2.32 13.50 12.27
C GLU A 404 0.87 13.81 11.85
N CYS A 405 -0.12 13.13 12.45
CA CYS A 405 -1.55 13.35 12.19
C CYS A 405 -2.25 13.88 13.43
N LEU A 406 -3.12 14.87 13.23
CA LEU A 406 -3.92 15.50 14.30
C LEU A 406 -5.04 14.58 14.79
N GLY A 407 -5.34 14.65 16.09
CA GLY A 407 -6.45 13.93 16.72
C GLY A 407 -6.10 12.51 17.14
N GLY A 408 -7.11 11.64 17.15
CA GLY A 408 -7.00 10.30 17.74
C GLY A 408 -7.09 10.32 19.27
N SER A 409 -7.04 9.15 19.88
CA SER A 409 -7.18 8.98 21.36
C SER A 409 -6.06 9.66 22.16
N GLU A 410 -4.93 9.98 21.54
CA GLU A 410 -3.83 10.72 22.14
C GLU A 410 -4.01 12.25 22.06
N HIS A 411 -5.06 12.72 21.39
CA HIS A 411 -5.39 14.14 21.23
C HIS A 411 -4.26 14.99 20.67
N ILE A 412 -3.53 14.48 19.67
CA ILE A 412 -2.46 15.22 19.00
C ILE A 412 -3.03 16.50 18.41
N ASP A 413 -2.47 17.64 18.79
CA ASP A 413 -2.85 18.98 18.30
C ASP A 413 -1.70 19.65 17.50
N GLU A 414 -1.95 20.85 17.00
CA GLU A 414 -0.95 21.58 16.19
C GLU A 414 0.34 21.93 16.96
N ALA A 415 0.24 22.06 18.29
CA ALA A 415 1.41 22.36 19.14
C ALA A 415 2.30 21.13 19.33
N THR A 416 1.72 19.95 19.32
CA THR A 416 2.42 18.67 19.53
C THR A 416 2.97 18.06 18.25
N LEU A 417 2.54 18.49 17.04
CA LEU A 417 3.04 17.96 15.75
C LEU A 417 4.58 17.95 15.66
N ALA A 418 5.24 19.02 16.11
CA ALA A 418 6.70 19.12 16.03
C ALA A 418 7.46 18.19 16.98
N THR A 419 6.78 17.57 17.95
CA THR A 419 7.42 16.78 19.01
C THR A 419 8.09 15.53 18.45
N ARG A 420 7.44 14.86 17.51
CA ARG A 420 7.99 13.66 16.86
C ARG A 420 7.47 13.53 15.41
N TYR A 421 7.76 14.54 14.60
CA TYR A 421 7.44 14.52 13.16
C TYR A 421 8.63 13.98 12.39
N GLU A 422 8.56 12.73 11.93
CA GLU A 422 9.68 11.99 11.34
C GLU A 422 9.54 11.76 9.82
N SER A 423 8.33 11.94 9.26
CA SER A 423 8.11 11.71 7.84
C SER A 423 8.86 12.72 6.96
N LEU A 424 9.57 12.23 5.96
CA LEU A 424 10.24 13.04 4.95
C LEU A 424 9.29 13.48 3.81
N CYS A 425 8.08 12.93 3.76
CA CYS A 425 7.10 13.20 2.71
C CYS A 425 5.74 13.57 3.29
N ASP A 426 4.80 12.64 3.35
CA ASP A 426 3.46 12.89 3.85
C ASP A 426 3.27 12.29 5.25
N PRO A 427 2.41 12.88 6.10
CA PRO A 427 2.19 12.44 7.47
C PRO A 427 1.57 11.04 7.53
N ARG A 428 1.97 10.24 8.51
CA ARG A 428 1.51 8.86 8.72
C ARG A 428 0.71 8.77 10.03
N LEU A 429 -0.21 7.82 10.07
CA LEU A 429 -0.82 7.41 11.34
C LEU A 429 0.25 6.75 12.22
N ASN A 430 0.28 7.09 13.49
CA ASN A 430 1.10 6.39 14.47
C ASN A 430 0.49 5.04 14.85
N HIS A 431 1.20 4.29 15.71
CA HIS A 431 0.74 2.98 16.16
C HIS A 431 -0.67 3.03 16.81
N MET A 432 -0.92 4.00 17.69
CA MET A 432 -2.19 4.13 18.41
C MET A 432 -3.34 4.50 17.47
N GLN A 433 -3.16 5.48 16.60
CA GLN A 433 -4.14 5.88 15.59
C GLN A 433 -4.45 4.74 14.61
N SER A 434 -3.45 3.95 14.24
CA SER A 434 -3.62 2.79 13.36
C SER A 434 -4.52 1.72 13.99
N LEU A 435 -4.32 1.41 15.27
CA LEU A 435 -5.19 0.47 15.99
C LEU A 435 -6.59 1.03 16.20
N GLU A 436 -6.71 2.31 16.54
CA GLU A 436 -8.01 2.97 16.68
C GLU A 436 -8.80 2.89 15.35
N LEU A 437 -8.15 3.16 14.23
CA LEU A 437 -8.76 3.01 12.91
C LEU A 437 -9.23 1.57 12.65
N ALA A 438 -8.43 0.56 13.02
CA ALA A 438 -8.82 -0.84 12.84
C ALA A 438 -10.08 -1.21 13.65
N PHE A 439 -10.21 -0.73 14.88
CA PHE A 439 -11.41 -0.94 15.67
C PHE A 439 -12.64 -0.27 15.05
N LEU A 440 -12.51 0.96 14.56
CA LEU A 440 -13.60 1.67 13.89
C LEU A 440 -14.03 0.98 12.58
N VAL A 441 -13.08 0.50 11.78
CA VAL A 441 -13.39 -0.29 10.57
C VAL A 441 -14.05 -1.63 10.94
N ALA A 442 -13.63 -2.27 12.03
CA ALA A 442 -14.26 -3.50 12.51
C ALA A 442 -15.73 -3.29 12.91
N GLU A 443 -16.06 -2.14 13.51
CA GLU A 443 -17.45 -1.76 13.80
C GLU A 443 -18.28 -1.59 12.51
N GLU A 444 -17.75 -0.93 11.47
CA GLU A 444 -18.42 -0.80 10.17
C GLU A 444 -18.62 -2.16 9.48
N LEU A 445 -17.65 -3.07 9.59
CA LEU A 445 -17.74 -4.42 9.04
C LEU A 445 -18.77 -5.29 9.78
N ALA A 446 -18.90 -5.12 11.10
CA ALA A 446 -19.89 -5.85 11.92
C ALA A 446 -21.32 -5.35 11.72
N ALA A 447 -21.50 -4.11 11.25
CA ALA A 447 -22.81 -3.50 11.03
C ALA A 447 -23.46 -3.86 9.67
N ARG A 448 -22.85 -4.76 8.90
CA ARG A 448 -23.32 -5.21 7.58
C ARG A 448 -24.49 -6.18 7.66
#